data_0162b31356c6811a8922c3a181b100b5
#
_entry.id   0162b31356c6811a8922c3a181b100b5
#
_cell.length_a   1.000
_cell.length_b   1.000
_cell.length_c   1.000
_cell.angle_alpha   90.00
_cell.angle_beta   90.00
_cell.angle_gamma   90.00
#
_symmetry.space_group_name_H-M   'P 1'
#
loop_
_entity.id
_entity.type
_entity.pdbx_description
1 polymer ?
#
loop_
_entity_poly.entity_id
_entity_poly.type
_entity_poly.pdbx_seq_one_letter_code
_entity_poly.pdbx_strand_id
1 'polypeptide(L)'
;VNQNPPISKETTWHTCQFIDSTNTKKANKKALLALSNDVSTLCFSNPNNLEILLKDISIEHIRIDFKNYTPNFVKKWEDFIKNKTVNGAFHGIENFSHPTFCSTIFAKGKTAKEQIKDAFDKGKKEKGNIQFHFFIGENYFQEIAKLRAFRILWKEKTGKAPFIFAETATKNQQKD
;
A
#
# COMPACT_ATOMS: atom_id res chain seq x y z
N VAL A 1 28.69 14.37 17.84
CA VAL A 1 28.95 14.16 16.40
C VAL A 1 27.70 13.52 15.82
N ASN A 2 26.88 14.33 15.11
CA ASN A 2 25.69 13.85 14.43
C ASN A 2 26.13 13.04 13.20
N GLN A 3 26.16 11.73 13.33
CA GLN A 3 26.24 10.86 12.16
C GLN A 3 24.80 10.66 11.63
N ASN A 4 24.43 11.40 10.60
CA ASN A 4 23.27 11.03 9.81
C ASN A 4 23.49 9.61 9.27
N PRO A 5 22.58 8.65 9.51
CA PRO A 5 22.72 7.33 8.93
C PRO A 5 22.82 7.45 7.40
N PRO A 6 23.71 6.71 6.76
CA PRO A 6 23.86 6.75 5.32
C PRO A 6 22.51 6.44 4.65
N ILE A 7 22.12 7.26 3.69
CA ILE A 7 20.96 6.99 2.83
C ILE A 7 21.29 5.70 2.09
N SER A 8 20.62 4.60 2.45
CA SER A 8 20.82 3.34 1.76
C SER A 8 20.45 3.52 0.29
N LYS A 9 21.30 3.05 -0.62
CA LYS A 9 21.12 3.13 -2.08
C LYS A 9 19.89 2.37 -2.63
N GLU A 10 19.08 1.75 -1.78
CA GLU A 10 17.94 0.88 -2.13
C GLU A 10 16.60 1.40 -1.66
N THR A 11 16.35 2.69 -1.67
CA THR A 11 14.98 3.20 -1.52
C THR A 11 14.33 3.34 -2.89
N THR A 12 13.87 2.25 -3.45
CA THR A 12 12.99 2.29 -4.62
C THR A 12 11.62 2.84 -4.18
N TRP A 13 11.27 3.99 -4.74
CA TRP A 13 9.92 4.54 -4.63
C TRP A 13 9.04 3.81 -5.64
N HIS A 14 7.87 3.36 -5.16
CA HIS A 14 6.84 2.80 -6.03
C HIS A 14 5.73 3.82 -6.21
N THR A 15 5.39 4.11 -7.47
CA THR A 15 4.24 4.93 -7.81
C THR A 15 2.99 4.06 -7.85
N CYS A 16 1.89 4.53 -7.25
CA CYS A 16 0.63 3.80 -7.20
C CYS A 16 -0.48 4.57 -7.93
N GLN A 17 -1.15 3.90 -8.88
CA GLN A 17 -2.33 4.42 -9.55
C GLN A 17 -3.60 3.82 -8.93
N PHE A 18 -4.48 4.69 -8.43
CA PHE A 18 -5.83 4.29 -8.02
C PHE A 18 -6.76 4.17 -9.22
N ILE A 19 -7.49 3.04 -9.28
CA ILE A 19 -8.42 2.75 -10.38
C ILE A 19 -9.72 2.21 -9.81
N ASP A 20 -10.83 2.92 -10.04
CA ASP A 20 -12.16 2.38 -9.76
C ASP A 20 -12.50 1.29 -10.79
N SER A 21 -12.82 0.09 -10.28
CA SER A 21 -13.06 -1.12 -11.08
C SER A 21 -14.55 -1.45 -11.22
N THR A 22 -15.45 -0.56 -10.86
CA THR A 22 -16.90 -0.71 -11.04
C THR A 22 -17.22 -1.07 -12.51
N ASN A 23 -16.52 -0.42 -13.45
CA ASN A 23 -16.51 -0.84 -14.85
C ASN A 23 -15.18 -1.52 -15.17
N THR A 24 -15.16 -2.83 -15.09
CA THR A 24 -13.96 -3.67 -15.21
C THR A 24 -13.19 -3.46 -16.53
N LYS A 25 -13.88 -3.33 -17.67
CA LYS A 25 -13.24 -3.11 -18.98
C LYS A 25 -12.56 -1.74 -19.07
N LYS A 26 -13.19 -0.68 -18.53
CA LYS A 26 -12.57 0.65 -18.45
C LYS A 26 -11.39 0.65 -17.47
N ALA A 27 -11.52 -0.07 -16.37
CA ALA A 27 -10.46 -0.20 -15.37
C ALA A 27 -9.22 -0.90 -15.95
N ASN A 28 -9.39 -2.00 -16.69
CA ASN A 28 -8.29 -2.67 -17.37
C ASN A 28 -7.56 -1.73 -18.35
N LYS A 29 -8.29 -0.99 -19.20
CA LYS A 29 -7.68 -0.01 -20.11
C LYS A 29 -6.88 1.06 -19.37
N LYS A 30 -7.40 1.58 -18.24
CA LYS A 30 -6.68 2.55 -17.40
C LYS A 30 -5.44 1.93 -16.78
N ALA A 31 -5.52 0.67 -16.35
CA ALA A 31 -4.40 -0.05 -15.78
C ALA A 31 -3.25 -0.23 -16.80
N LEU A 32 -3.58 -0.68 -18.01
CA LEU A 32 -2.60 -0.82 -19.09
C LEU A 32 -1.95 0.53 -19.46
N LEU A 33 -2.74 1.60 -19.52
CA LEU A 33 -2.20 2.95 -19.74
C LEU A 33 -1.31 3.42 -18.60
N ALA A 34 -1.66 3.15 -17.35
CA ALA A 34 -0.83 3.50 -16.20
C ALA A 34 0.51 2.76 -16.24
N LEU A 35 0.49 1.47 -16.54
CA LEU A 35 1.70 0.66 -16.66
C LEU A 35 2.60 1.11 -17.81
N SER A 36 2.03 1.57 -18.93
CA SER A 36 2.83 2.15 -20.03
C SER A 36 3.46 3.52 -19.66
N ASN A 37 3.07 4.13 -18.54
CA ASN A 37 3.66 5.35 -17.97
C ASN A 37 4.44 5.07 -16.68
N ASP A 38 5.12 3.94 -16.59
CA ASP A 38 6.03 3.56 -15.52
C ASP A 38 5.42 3.49 -14.11
N VAL A 39 4.10 3.31 -14.00
CA VAL A 39 3.45 3.02 -12.73
C VAL A 39 3.79 1.58 -12.32
N SER A 40 4.29 1.41 -11.10
CA SER A 40 4.73 0.11 -10.59
C SER A 40 3.71 -0.58 -9.68
N THR A 41 2.68 0.14 -9.24
CA THR A 41 1.62 -0.38 -8.37
C THR A 41 0.25 0.04 -8.88
N LEU A 42 -0.67 -0.91 -9.00
CA LEU A 42 -2.07 -0.66 -9.30
C LEU A 42 -2.91 -0.91 -8.05
N CYS A 43 -3.72 0.04 -7.64
CA CYS A 43 -4.67 -0.11 -6.55
C CYS A 43 -6.10 -0.07 -7.11
N PHE A 44 -6.77 -1.22 -7.13
CA PHE A 44 -8.14 -1.35 -7.62
C PHE A 44 -9.14 -1.20 -6.48
N SER A 45 -10.11 -0.29 -6.63
CA SER A 45 -11.28 -0.21 -5.76
C SER A 45 -12.48 -0.87 -6.41
N ASN A 46 -13.36 -1.47 -5.57
CA ASN A 46 -14.55 -2.20 -6.02
C ASN A 46 -14.23 -3.30 -7.06
N PRO A 47 -13.22 -4.15 -6.84
CA PRO A 47 -12.80 -5.15 -7.81
C PRO A 47 -13.89 -6.21 -7.99
N ASN A 48 -14.06 -6.66 -9.21
CA ASN A 48 -15.11 -7.62 -9.57
C ASN A 48 -14.55 -8.81 -10.37
N ASN A 49 -14.50 -8.73 -11.67
CA ASN A 49 -14.07 -9.82 -12.56
C ASN A 49 -12.56 -9.75 -12.80
N LEU A 50 -11.79 -10.66 -12.17
CA LEU A 50 -10.33 -10.67 -12.22
C LEU A 50 -9.79 -10.97 -13.63
N GLU A 51 -10.43 -11.87 -14.38
CA GLU A 51 -9.97 -12.26 -15.71
C GLU A 51 -10.02 -11.08 -16.69
N ILE A 52 -11.09 -10.28 -16.62
CA ILE A 52 -11.23 -9.08 -17.46
C ILE A 52 -10.35 -7.95 -16.90
N LEU A 53 -10.33 -7.79 -15.55
CA LEU A 53 -9.61 -6.69 -14.91
C LEU A 53 -8.11 -6.77 -15.16
N LEU A 54 -7.55 -7.96 -15.11
CA LEU A 54 -6.11 -8.21 -15.22
C LEU A 54 -5.70 -8.79 -16.58
N LYS A 55 -6.60 -8.72 -17.56
CA LYS A 55 -6.29 -9.15 -18.93
C LYS A 55 -5.08 -8.38 -19.47
N ASP A 56 -4.13 -9.12 -20.04
CA ASP A 56 -2.89 -8.58 -20.62
C ASP A 56 -1.96 -7.85 -19.64
N ILE A 57 -2.13 -8.09 -18.33
CA ILE A 57 -1.27 -7.56 -17.24
C ILE A 57 -0.43 -8.69 -16.65
N SER A 58 0.90 -8.54 -16.70
CA SER A 58 1.84 -9.47 -16.07
C SER A 58 1.91 -9.20 -14.57
N ILE A 59 1.02 -9.83 -13.81
CA ILE A 59 0.82 -9.56 -12.37
C ILE A 59 2.00 -9.94 -11.48
N GLU A 60 2.90 -10.79 -11.96
CA GLU A 60 4.12 -11.20 -11.27
C GLU A 60 5.19 -10.10 -11.23
N HIS A 61 5.11 -9.12 -12.14
CA HIS A 61 6.11 -8.06 -12.29
C HIS A 61 5.69 -6.71 -11.69
N ILE A 62 4.48 -6.62 -11.15
CA ILE A 62 3.93 -5.40 -10.57
C ILE A 62 3.38 -5.67 -9.17
N ARG A 63 3.12 -4.59 -8.43
CA ARG A 63 2.38 -4.68 -7.19
C ARG A 63 0.90 -4.41 -7.44
N ILE A 64 0.01 -5.22 -6.84
CA ILE A 64 -1.44 -5.05 -6.95
C ILE A 64 -2.05 -4.92 -5.56
N ASP A 65 -2.70 -3.80 -5.32
CA ASP A 65 -3.43 -3.53 -4.10
C ASP A 65 -4.94 -3.50 -4.36
N PHE A 66 -5.75 -3.86 -3.37
CA PHE A 66 -7.21 -3.83 -3.45
C PHE A 66 -7.84 -3.04 -2.32
N LYS A 67 -8.86 -2.22 -2.66
CA LYS A 67 -9.72 -1.47 -1.73
C LYS A 67 -11.20 -1.81 -1.97
N ASN A 68 -12.04 -1.63 -0.95
CA ASN A 68 -13.51 -1.78 -1.05
C ASN A 68 -13.94 -3.09 -1.71
N TYR A 69 -13.33 -4.19 -1.33
CA TYR A 69 -13.63 -5.53 -1.83
C TYR A 69 -14.56 -6.28 -0.87
N THR A 70 -15.18 -7.36 -1.37
CA THR A 70 -16.00 -8.26 -0.56
C THR A 70 -15.17 -9.42 0.01
N PRO A 71 -15.57 -10.05 1.12
CA PRO A 71 -14.88 -11.25 1.62
C PRO A 71 -14.79 -12.38 0.59
N ASN A 72 -15.80 -12.51 -0.28
CA ASN A 72 -15.78 -13.51 -1.35
C ASN A 72 -14.74 -13.19 -2.44
N PHE A 73 -14.42 -11.91 -2.64
CA PHE A 73 -13.37 -11.50 -3.57
C PHE A 73 -11.99 -11.99 -3.11
N VAL A 74 -11.71 -11.96 -1.82
CA VAL A 74 -10.43 -12.43 -1.26
C VAL A 74 -10.20 -13.90 -1.63
N LYS A 75 -11.21 -14.76 -1.44
CA LYS A 75 -11.14 -16.18 -1.82
C LYS A 75 -10.92 -16.35 -3.32
N LYS A 76 -11.63 -15.59 -4.15
CA LYS A 76 -11.44 -15.62 -5.61
C LYS A 76 -10.02 -15.18 -6.00
N TRP A 77 -9.46 -14.20 -5.31
CA TRP A 77 -8.09 -13.76 -5.53
C TRP A 77 -7.08 -14.84 -5.15
N GLU A 78 -7.24 -15.47 -3.98
CA GLU A 78 -6.37 -16.58 -3.54
C GLU A 78 -6.38 -17.73 -4.55
N ASP A 79 -7.56 -18.12 -5.04
CA ASP A 79 -7.68 -19.14 -6.09
C ASP A 79 -7.03 -18.71 -7.41
N PHE A 80 -7.18 -17.45 -7.80
CA PHE A 80 -6.60 -16.90 -9.02
C PHE A 80 -5.07 -16.88 -9.03
N ILE A 81 -4.46 -16.62 -7.86
CA ILE A 81 -3.00 -16.53 -7.70
C ILE A 81 -2.34 -17.81 -7.21
N LYS A 82 -3.08 -18.91 -7.02
CA LYS A 82 -2.63 -20.14 -6.36
C LYS A 82 -1.25 -20.64 -6.79
N ASN A 83 -0.89 -20.44 -8.07
CA ASN A 83 0.38 -20.90 -8.65
C ASN A 83 1.24 -19.73 -9.14
N LYS A 84 1.01 -18.51 -8.64
CA LYS A 84 1.68 -17.30 -9.09
C LYS A 84 2.30 -16.57 -7.90
N THR A 85 3.48 -16.00 -8.09
CA THR A 85 4.10 -15.12 -7.11
C THR A 85 3.67 -13.69 -7.37
N VAL A 86 2.77 -13.17 -6.56
CA VAL A 86 2.22 -11.80 -6.70
C VAL A 86 2.43 -11.02 -5.43
N ASN A 87 2.89 -9.77 -5.55
CA ASN A 87 3.05 -8.85 -4.44
C ASN A 87 1.87 -7.88 -4.37
N GLY A 88 1.42 -7.57 -3.17
CA GLY A 88 0.33 -6.61 -3.00
C GLY A 88 -0.19 -6.48 -1.59
N ALA A 89 -1.33 -5.79 -1.47
CA ALA A 89 -2.00 -5.63 -0.19
C ALA A 89 -3.52 -5.55 -0.32
N PHE A 90 -4.19 -6.01 0.72
CA PHE A 90 -5.60 -5.72 0.96
C PHE A 90 -5.73 -4.55 1.92
N HIS A 91 -6.32 -3.43 1.46
CA HIS A 91 -6.60 -2.28 2.30
C HIS A 91 -7.87 -2.53 3.12
N GLY A 92 -7.75 -2.62 4.44
CA GLY A 92 -8.88 -2.80 5.36
C GLY A 92 -9.08 -4.21 5.92
N ILE A 93 -8.26 -5.19 5.58
CA ILE A 93 -8.20 -6.46 6.31
C ILE A 93 -7.11 -6.38 7.38
N GLU A 94 -7.47 -6.76 8.60
CA GLU A 94 -6.56 -7.02 9.71
C GLU A 94 -6.30 -8.53 9.80
N ASN A 95 -5.11 -8.93 10.25
CA ASN A 95 -4.73 -10.33 10.45
C ASN A 95 -4.79 -11.23 9.19
N PHE A 96 -4.55 -10.66 8.02
CA PHE A 96 -4.42 -11.44 6.79
C PHE A 96 -3.01 -12.05 6.72
N SER A 97 -2.93 -13.35 6.59
CA SER A 97 -1.65 -14.06 6.48
C SER A 97 -1.49 -14.68 5.10
N HIS A 98 -0.63 -14.11 4.28
CA HIS A 98 -0.26 -14.65 2.98
C HIS A 98 1.24 -14.44 2.74
N PRO A 99 1.95 -15.35 2.06
CA PRO A 99 3.40 -15.24 1.86
C PRO A 99 3.86 -13.95 1.16
N THR A 100 3.07 -13.43 0.25
CA THR A 100 3.45 -12.29 -0.61
C THR A 100 2.46 -11.13 -0.57
N PHE A 101 1.32 -11.28 0.13
CA PHE A 101 0.30 -10.24 0.25
C PHE A 101 0.25 -9.70 1.68
N CYS A 102 0.11 -8.39 1.81
CA CYS A 102 0.10 -7.69 3.10
C CYS A 102 -1.32 -7.39 3.58
N SER A 103 -1.51 -7.43 4.89
CA SER A 103 -2.59 -6.67 5.53
C SER A 103 -2.20 -5.19 5.61
N THR A 104 -3.18 -4.29 5.66
CA THR A 104 -2.92 -2.85 5.72
C THR A 104 -3.35 -2.27 7.05
N ILE A 105 -2.41 -1.67 7.76
CA ILE A 105 -2.63 -0.93 9.00
C ILE A 105 -2.78 0.55 8.67
N PHE A 106 -3.97 1.09 8.87
CA PHE A 106 -4.21 2.52 8.77
C PHE A 106 -3.75 3.24 10.05
N ALA A 107 -2.77 4.14 9.90
CA ALA A 107 -2.31 5.00 10.98
C ALA A 107 -3.38 6.04 11.32
N LYS A 108 -3.96 5.97 12.52
CA LYS A 108 -5.01 6.88 12.99
C LYS A 108 -4.48 7.83 14.07
N GLY A 109 -4.92 9.06 14.04
CA GLY A 109 -4.57 10.09 15.03
C GLY A 109 -4.67 11.49 14.46
N LYS A 110 -4.84 12.48 15.34
CA LYS A 110 -4.89 13.91 14.98
C LYS A 110 -3.49 14.52 14.79
N THR A 111 -2.49 13.95 15.45
CA THR A 111 -1.11 14.41 15.42
C THR A 111 -0.18 13.34 14.83
N ALA A 112 0.98 13.76 14.33
CA ALA A 112 2.02 12.86 13.84
C ALA A 112 2.43 11.81 14.89
N LYS A 113 2.56 12.23 16.16
CA LYS A 113 2.91 11.36 17.29
C LYS A 113 1.85 10.28 17.52
N GLU A 114 0.57 10.65 17.49
CA GLU A 114 -0.54 9.70 17.66
C GLU A 114 -0.59 8.70 16.51
N GLN A 115 -0.41 9.15 15.27
CA GLN A 115 -0.39 8.28 14.09
C GLN A 115 0.77 7.27 14.16
N ILE A 116 1.96 7.73 14.53
CA ILE A 116 3.13 6.84 14.73
C ILE A 116 2.85 5.80 15.81
N LYS A 117 2.31 6.24 16.95
CA LYS A 117 1.99 5.34 18.06
C LYS A 117 0.94 4.31 17.68
N ASP A 118 -0.17 4.74 17.05
CA ASP A 118 -1.26 3.87 16.62
C ASP A 118 -0.77 2.81 15.61
N ALA A 119 -0.03 3.22 14.58
CA ALA A 119 0.56 2.31 13.60
C ALA A 119 1.50 1.29 14.26
N PHE A 120 2.33 1.76 15.19
CA PHE A 120 3.28 0.91 15.89
C PHE A 120 2.60 -0.12 16.79
N ASP A 121 1.63 0.31 17.59
CA ASP A 121 0.91 -0.55 18.55
C ASP A 121 0.08 -1.63 17.82
N LYS A 122 -0.52 -1.28 16.68
CA LYS A 122 -1.23 -2.23 15.81
C LYS A 122 -0.27 -3.19 15.13
N GLY A 123 0.80 -2.66 14.53
CA GLY A 123 1.76 -3.47 13.80
C GLY A 123 2.42 -4.56 14.64
N LYS A 124 2.66 -4.31 15.92
CA LYS A 124 3.20 -5.32 16.84
C LYS A 124 2.27 -6.52 17.08
N LYS A 125 0.97 -6.36 16.86
CA LYS A 125 -0.03 -7.40 17.08
C LYS A 125 -0.22 -8.28 15.85
N GLU A 126 0.19 -7.79 14.69
CA GLU A 126 0.06 -8.51 13.41
C GLU A 126 1.14 -9.60 13.29
N LYS A 127 0.73 -10.75 12.77
CA LYS A 127 1.63 -11.91 12.59
C LYS A 127 2.09 -12.10 11.14
N GLY A 128 1.40 -11.49 10.18
CA GLY A 128 1.67 -11.63 8.75
C GLY A 128 2.54 -10.51 8.17
N ASN A 129 2.59 -10.45 6.86
CA ASN A 129 3.16 -9.32 6.16
C ASN A 129 2.25 -8.11 6.29
N ILE A 130 2.82 -6.97 6.64
CA ILE A 130 2.07 -5.74 6.88
C ILE A 130 2.61 -4.58 6.05
N GLN A 131 1.66 -3.75 5.61
CA GLN A 131 1.95 -2.43 5.07
C GLN A 131 1.31 -1.39 5.98
N PHE A 132 2.00 -0.28 6.20
CA PHE A 132 1.48 0.85 6.98
C PHE A 132 0.96 1.92 6.05
N HIS A 133 -0.29 2.31 6.23
CA HIS A 133 -0.92 3.35 5.43
C HIS A 133 -0.98 4.66 6.22
N PHE A 134 -0.30 5.69 5.70
CA PHE A 134 -0.33 7.04 6.23
C PHE A 134 -0.98 7.99 5.24
N PHE A 135 -1.92 8.79 5.74
CA PHE A 135 -2.41 9.94 5.00
C PHE A 135 -1.46 11.12 5.18
N ILE A 136 -1.13 11.75 4.06
CA ILE A 136 -0.18 12.86 4.00
C ILE A 136 -0.96 14.19 4.01
N GLY A 137 -0.71 15.00 5.03
CA GLY A 137 -1.32 16.30 5.22
C GLY A 137 -0.62 17.44 4.45
N GLU A 138 -1.02 18.67 4.76
CA GLU A 138 -0.52 19.88 4.05
C GLU A 138 0.89 20.28 4.49
N ASN A 139 1.29 19.96 5.72
CA ASN A 139 2.62 20.31 6.22
C ASN A 139 3.68 19.33 5.75
N TYR A 140 4.23 19.59 4.59
CA TYR A 140 5.19 18.71 3.89
C TYR A 140 6.39 18.30 4.76
N PHE A 141 7.00 19.22 5.47
CA PHE A 141 8.16 18.92 6.32
C PHE A 141 7.79 18.05 7.52
N GLN A 142 6.64 18.30 8.13
CA GLN A 142 6.14 17.48 9.23
C GLN A 142 5.82 16.05 8.76
N GLU A 143 5.26 15.90 7.57
CA GLU A 143 4.93 14.62 6.98
C GLU A 143 6.20 13.80 6.66
N ILE A 144 7.22 14.43 6.09
CA ILE A 144 8.52 13.78 5.88
C ILE A 144 9.12 13.33 7.22
N ALA A 145 9.13 14.22 8.22
CA ALA A 145 9.66 13.91 9.54
C ALA A 145 8.89 12.74 10.20
N LYS A 146 7.56 12.73 10.09
CA LYS A 146 6.69 11.65 10.57
C LYS A 146 7.07 10.29 9.98
N LEU A 147 7.15 10.20 8.66
CA LEU A 147 7.47 8.94 7.98
C LEU A 147 8.89 8.47 8.28
N ARG A 148 9.86 9.39 8.35
CA ARG A 148 11.24 9.08 8.73
C ARG A 148 11.32 8.55 10.16
N ALA A 149 10.69 9.23 11.12
CA ALA A 149 10.63 8.82 12.51
C ALA A 149 10.01 7.42 12.66
N PHE A 150 8.89 7.16 11.97
CA PHE A 150 8.25 5.86 11.98
C PHE A 150 9.16 4.75 11.43
N ARG A 151 9.86 5.00 10.30
CA ARG A 151 10.80 4.03 9.72
C ARG A 151 11.94 3.67 10.67
N ILE A 152 12.53 4.67 11.33
CA ILE A 152 13.60 4.46 12.30
C ILE A 152 13.08 3.63 13.48
N LEU A 153 12.00 4.08 14.09
CA LEU A 153 11.42 3.44 15.27
C LEU A 153 11.02 1.97 14.98
N TRP A 154 10.38 1.72 13.83
CA TRP A 154 9.97 0.38 13.45
C TRP A 154 11.18 -0.53 13.22
N LYS A 155 12.19 -0.05 12.47
CA LYS A 155 13.41 -0.80 12.20
C LYS A 155 14.19 -1.12 13.47
N GLU A 156 14.33 -0.17 14.38
CA GLU A 156 15.00 -0.38 15.67
C GLU A 156 14.32 -1.46 16.52
N LYS A 157 13.00 -1.51 16.50
CA LYS A 157 12.22 -2.44 17.34
C LYS A 157 12.00 -3.81 16.71
N THR A 158 12.01 -3.93 15.39
CA THR A 158 11.68 -5.18 14.69
C THR A 158 12.83 -5.75 13.86
N GLY A 159 13.90 -4.98 13.68
CA GLY A 159 15.02 -5.34 12.79
C GLY A 159 14.69 -5.24 11.28
N LYS A 160 13.44 -4.91 10.92
CA LYS A 160 12.96 -4.88 9.52
C LYS A 160 12.52 -3.48 9.13
N ALA A 161 12.80 -3.08 7.89
CA ALA A 161 12.25 -1.85 7.34
C ALA A 161 10.72 -2.00 7.15
N PRO A 162 9.91 -0.98 7.53
CA PRO A 162 8.48 -1.02 7.30
C PRO A 162 8.18 -0.76 5.83
N PHE A 163 7.17 -1.44 5.29
CA PHE A 163 6.58 -1.03 4.01
C PHE A 163 5.53 0.05 4.28
N ILE A 164 5.72 1.24 3.71
CA ILE A 164 4.86 2.40 3.94
C ILE A 164 4.15 2.75 2.64
N PHE A 165 2.82 2.80 2.71
CA PHE A 165 1.94 3.35 1.70
C PHE A 165 1.55 4.77 2.13
N ALA A 166 1.96 5.78 1.36
CA ALA A 166 1.65 7.19 1.63
C ALA A 166 0.60 7.67 0.62
N GLU A 167 -0.55 8.12 1.10
CA GLU A 167 -1.65 8.63 0.29
C GLU A 167 -1.89 10.10 0.62
N THR A 168 -1.89 10.97 -0.39
CA THR A 168 -2.22 12.38 -0.21
C THR A 168 -3.69 12.51 0.19
N ALA A 169 -3.98 13.21 1.27
CA ALA A 169 -5.34 13.43 1.74
C ALA A 169 -6.15 14.21 0.70
N THR A 170 -7.37 13.73 0.40
CA THR A 170 -8.26 14.33 -0.62
C THR A 170 -8.60 15.80 -0.35
N LYS A 171 -8.57 16.24 0.91
CA LYS A 171 -8.73 17.66 1.27
C LYS A 171 -7.64 18.57 0.70
N ASN A 172 -6.49 18.01 0.36
CA ASN A 172 -5.35 18.75 -0.21
C ASN A 172 -5.43 18.85 -1.75
N GLN A 173 -6.33 18.09 -2.37
CA GLN A 173 -6.51 18.03 -3.82
C GLN A 173 -7.65 18.93 -4.32
N GLN A 174 -8.40 19.56 -3.40
CA GLN A 174 -9.59 20.38 -3.72
C GLN A 174 -9.37 21.90 -3.60
N LYS A 175 -8.12 22.35 -3.47
CA LYS A 175 -7.79 23.76 -3.47
C LYS A 175 -7.23 24.17 -4.85
N ASP A 176 -8.14 24.34 -5.79
CA ASP A 176 -7.99 25.19 -6.99
C ASP A 176 -9.29 25.98 -7.19
#